data_c21a22ecc24c01c25b2649f819e58c91
#
_entry.id   c21a22ecc24c01c25b2649f819e58c91
#
_cell.length_a   1.000
_cell.length_b   1.000
_cell.length_c   1.000
_cell.angle_alpha   90.00
_cell.angle_beta   90.00
_cell.angle_gamma   90.00
#
_symmetry.space_group_name_H-M   'P 1'
#
loop_
_entity.id
_entity.type
_entity.pdbx_description
1 polymer ?
#
loop_
_entity_poly.entity_id
_entity_poly.type
_entity_poly.pdbx_seq_one_letter_code
_entity_poly.pdbx_strand_id
1 'polypeptide(L)'
;MIYKAPFYAMQKAVYAALSQSDSGLQWYDSAVPIEEIAELHKNQAEFAYGIMGTQDADCDTNKDTAFWNASIRLDVYSNYKGKKVVTKTLEALLNYFCSDGYYKLQEVFAGEGFALTSLSIGSLVVNAPMYSDIGVWQSGGTRLTFKLTQMKEE
;
A
#
# COMPACT_ATOMS: atom_id res chain seq x y z
N MET A 1 -29.37 -5.88 4.87
CA MET A 1 -27.95 -5.55 4.96
C MET A 1 -27.61 -4.48 3.95
N ILE A 2 -26.92 -3.43 4.36
CA ILE A 2 -26.41 -2.41 3.45
C ILE A 2 -25.01 -2.80 3.04
N TYR A 3 -24.77 -2.94 1.75
CA TYR A 3 -23.46 -3.28 1.23
C TYR A 3 -22.56 -2.05 1.18
N LYS A 4 -21.34 -2.21 1.63
CA LYS A 4 -20.36 -1.15 1.72
C LYS A 4 -19.09 -1.59 1.00
N ALA A 5 -18.69 -0.84 -0.02
CA ALA A 5 -17.44 -1.10 -0.71
C ALA A 5 -16.24 -0.77 0.21
N PRO A 6 -15.19 -1.59 0.19
CA PRO A 6 -14.10 -1.46 1.16
C PRO A 6 -13.01 -0.46 0.77
N PHE A 7 -13.24 0.47 -0.14
CA PHE A 7 -12.18 1.38 -0.62
C PHE A 7 -11.62 2.28 0.48
N TYR A 8 -12.50 2.97 1.20
CA TYR A 8 -12.05 3.85 2.28
C TYR A 8 -11.42 3.05 3.41
N ALA A 9 -12.02 1.94 3.79
CA ALA A 9 -11.47 1.06 4.82
C ALA A 9 -10.07 0.57 4.46
N MET A 10 -9.86 0.19 3.20
CA MET A 10 -8.57 -0.27 2.71
C MET A 10 -7.53 0.86 2.73
N GLN A 11 -7.88 2.05 2.26
CA GLN A 11 -6.98 3.21 2.33
C GLN A 11 -6.55 3.49 3.76
N LYS A 12 -7.50 3.53 4.67
CA LYS A 12 -7.26 3.81 6.09
C LYS A 12 -6.41 2.73 6.73
N ALA A 13 -6.72 1.46 6.49
CA ALA A 13 -5.98 0.34 7.07
C ALA A 13 -4.53 0.30 6.56
N VAL A 14 -4.34 0.42 5.26
CA VAL A 14 -3.01 0.37 4.65
C VAL A 14 -2.17 1.57 5.06
N TYR A 15 -2.73 2.77 5.07
CA TYR A 15 -2.02 3.95 5.52
C TYR A 15 -1.60 3.84 6.99
N ALA A 16 -2.49 3.38 7.86
CA ALA A 16 -2.19 3.19 9.27
C ALA A 16 -1.07 2.16 9.48
N ALA A 17 -1.12 1.04 8.75
CA ALA A 17 -0.08 0.03 8.82
C ALA A 17 1.27 0.57 8.32
N LEU A 18 1.29 1.24 7.17
CA LEU A 18 2.52 1.81 6.60
C LEU A 18 3.13 2.88 7.51
N SER A 19 2.30 3.68 8.18
CA SER A 19 2.77 4.71 9.10
C SER A 19 3.47 4.14 10.34
N GLN A 20 3.19 2.89 10.69
CA GLN A 20 3.82 2.19 11.81
C GLN A 20 4.95 1.28 11.38
N SER A 21 5.20 1.15 10.07
CA SER A 21 6.32 0.37 9.58
C SER A 21 7.64 1.11 9.79
N ASP A 22 8.72 0.35 9.96
CA ASP A 22 10.07 0.91 10.14
C ASP A 22 10.74 1.28 8.81
N SER A 23 9.97 1.41 7.73
CA SER A 23 10.52 1.71 6.41
C SER A 23 11.14 3.11 6.31
N GLY A 24 10.74 4.03 7.19
CA GLY A 24 11.21 5.40 7.16
C GLY A 24 10.67 6.23 5.98
N LEU A 25 9.74 5.69 5.22
CA LEU A 25 9.20 6.34 4.04
C LEU A 25 8.01 7.22 4.39
N GLN A 26 7.90 8.33 3.67
CA GLN A 26 6.67 9.10 3.59
C GLN A 26 5.78 8.45 2.53
N TRP A 27 4.54 8.14 2.88
CA TRP A 27 3.56 7.56 1.96
C TRP A 27 2.56 8.61 1.52
N TYR A 28 2.30 8.66 0.22
CA TYR A 28 1.35 9.58 -0.40
C TYR A 28 0.25 8.78 -1.11
N ASP A 29 -0.93 9.37 -1.26
CA ASP A 29 -1.86 8.84 -2.23
C ASP A 29 -1.40 9.21 -3.65
N SER A 30 -2.06 8.70 -4.68
CA SER A 30 -1.59 8.81 -6.07
C SER A 30 -1.65 10.22 -6.66
N ALA A 31 -2.07 11.23 -5.91
CA ALA A 31 -2.34 12.56 -6.45
C ALA A 31 -1.15 13.53 -6.43
N VAL A 32 -0.04 13.16 -5.77
CA VAL A 32 1.09 14.08 -5.59
C VAL A 32 2.11 13.89 -6.72
N PRO A 33 2.39 14.93 -7.54
CA PRO A 33 3.40 14.84 -8.59
C PRO A 33 4.82 14.63 -8.03
N ILE A 34 5.66 13.91 -8.79
CA ILE A 34 7.05 13.65 -8.41
C ILE A 34 7.83 14.94 -8.19
N GLU A 35 7.57 15.97 -8.99
CA GLU A 35 8.23 17.28 -8.89
C GLU A 35 7.95 17.95 -7.55
N GLU A 36 6.74 17.85 -7.03
CA GLU A 36 6.40 18.39 -5.70
C GLU A 36 7.09 17.62 -4.60
N ILE A 37 7.16 16.29 -4.72
CA ILE A 37 7.86 15.44 -3.74
C ILE A 37 9.35 15.77 -3.75
N ALA A 38 9.95 15.93 -4.91
CA ALA A 38 11.36 16.32 -5.05
C ALA A 38 11.64 17.68 -4.39
N GLU A 39 10.74 18.65 -4.55
CA GLU A 39 10.88 19.96 -3.93
C GLU A 39 10.81 19.88 -2.40
N LEU A 40 9.94 19.03 -1.85
CA LEU A 40 9.85 18.81 -0.41
C LEU A 40 11.14 18.22 0.16
N HIS A 41 11.88 17.47 -0.64
CA HIS A 41 13.12 16.77 -0.24
C HIS A 41 14.39 17.41 -0.81
N LYS A 42 14.32 18.64 -1.31
CA LYS A 42 15.45 19.31 -1.99
C LYS A 42 16.72 19.43 -1.17
N ASN A 43 16.59 19.41 0.15
CA ASN A 43 17.74 19.50 1.05
C ASN A 43 18.35 18.12 1.37
N GLN A 44 17.80 17.06 0.80
CA GLN A 44 18.28 15.68 0.97
C GLN A 44 18.94 15.23 -0.32
N ALA A 45 20.20 14.78 -0.23
CA ALA A 45 20.93 14.28 -1.40
C ALA A 45 20.28 13.00 -1.95
N GLU A 46 19.78 12.15 -1.05
CA GLU A 46 19.10 10.90 -1.39
C GLU A 46 17.83 10.77 -0.55
N PHE A 47 16.74 10.38 -1.19
CA PHE A 47 15.49 10.13 -0.50
C PHE A 47 14.68 9.05 -1.21
N ALA A 48 13.74 8.49 -0.46
CA ALA A 48 12.78 7.52 -0.98
C ALA A 48 11.39 7.87 -0.46
N TYR A 49 10.38 7.52 -1.22
CA TYR A 49 9.00 7.70 -0.82
C TYR A 49 8.12 6.59 -1.41
N GLY A 50 6.91 6.47 -0.89
CA GLY A 50 5.96 5.49 -1.38
C GLY A 50 4.66 6.12 -1.83
N ILE A 51 4.01 5.47 -2.77
CA ILE A 51 2.69 5.87 -3.26
C ILE A 51 1.72 4.71 -3.10
N MET A 52 0.56 5.00 -2.50
CA MET A 52 -0.58 4.09 -2.51
C MET A 52 -1.34 4.36 -3.80
N GLY A 53 -1.29 3.40 -4.72
CA GLY A 53 -1.82 3.57 -6.07
C GLY A 53 -3.22 3.00 -6.25
N THR A 54 -3.41 2.42 -7.42
CA THR A 54 -4.72 1.93 -7.88
C THR A 54 -5.31 0.91 -6.92
N GLN A 55 -6.59 1.08 -6.64
CA GLN A 55 -7.39 0.18 -5.82
C GLN A 55 -8.47 -0.48 -6.68
N ASP A 56 -8.76 -1.73 -6.39
CA ASP A 56 -9.93 -2.39 -6.94
C ASP A 56 -10.62 -3.24 -5.87
N ALA A 57 -11.88 -3.57 -6.12
CA ALA A 57 -12.65 -4.41 -5.23
C ALA A 57 -13.71 -5.16 -6.02
N ASP A 58 -13.68 -6.49 -5.91
CA ASP A 58 -14.66 -7.37 -6.51
C ASP A 58 -15.60 -7.90 -5.41
N CYS A 59 -16.90 -7.73 -5.65
CA CYS A 59 -17.92 -8.22 -4.75
C CYS A 59 -18.30 -9.65 -5.12
N ASP A 60 -18.08 -10.57 -4.20
CA ASP A 60 -18.53 -11.96 -4.30
C ASP A 60 -19.60 -12.17 -3.22
N THR A 61 -20.72 -11.51 -3.41
CA THR A 61 -21.76 -11.40 -2.39
C THR A 61 -22.97 -12.26 -2.75
N ASN A 62 -23.47 -12.99 -1.77
CA ASN A 62 -24.76 -13.64 -1.86
C ASN A 62 -25.80 -12.86 -1.01
N LYS A 63 -27.02 -13.35 -0.94
CA LYS A 63 -28.15 -12.68 -0.30
C LYS A 63 -27.90 -12.26 1.15
N ASP A 64 -27.12 -13.04 1.90
CA ASP A 64 -26.98 -12.87 3.35
C ASP A 64 -25.56 -12.48 3.78
N THR A 65 -24.58 -12.53 2.88
CA THR A 65 -23.18 -12.32 3.23
C THR A 65 -22.49 -11.52 2.15
N ALA A 66 -21.74 -10.50 2.54
CA ALA A 66 -20.96 -9.68 1.65
C ALA A 66 -19.48 -10.07 1.76
N PHE A 67 -18.97 -10.70 0.72
CA PHE A 67 -17.56 -11.04 0.57
C PHE A 67 -16.92 -10.13 -0.47
N TRP A 68 -15.71 -9.70 -0.18
CA TRP A 68 -14.96 -8.81 -1.06
C TRP A 68 -13.56 -9.34 -1.30
N ASN A 69 -13.13 -9.26 -2.55
CA ASN A 69 -11.71 -9.38 -2.91
C ASN A 69 -11.24 -7.98 -3.30
N ALA A 70 -10.42 -7.37 -2.48
CA ALA A 70 -9.99 -5.99 -2.68
C ALA A 70 -8.48 -5.93 -2.78
N SER A 71 -7.98 -5.04 -3.62
CA SER A 71 -6.53 -4.88 -3.74
C SER A 71 -6.11 -3.42 -3.84
N ILE A 72 -4.86 -3.17 -3.46
CA ILE A 72 -4.23 -1.87 -3.57
C ILE A 72 -2.78 -2.04 -4.05
N ARG A 73 -2.36 -1.17 -4.94
CA ARG A 73 -0.98 -1.12 -5.42
C ARG A 73 -0.13 -0.25 -4.50
N LEU A 74 1.05 -0.74 -4.13
CA LEU A 74 2.06 0.02 -3.41
C LEU A 74 3.29 0.17 -4.29
N ASP A 75 3.74 1.40 -4.50
CA ASP A 75 4.92 1.69 -5.28
C ASP A 75 5.92 2.48 -4.43
N VAL A 76 7.19 2.13 -4.56
CA VAL A 76 8.30 2.79 -3.87
C VAL A 76 9.21 3.44 -4.91
N TYR A 77 9.62 4.66 -4.65
CA TYR A 77 10.49 5.43 -5.53
C TYR A 77 11.70 5.91 -4.74
N SER A 78 12.86 5.93 -5.39
CA SER A 78 14.09 6.40 -4.77
C SER A 78 15.00 7.06 -5.81
N ASN A 79 15.69 8.13 -5.42
CA ASN A 79 16.73 8.72 -6.24
C ASN A 79 18.13 8.19 -5.92
N TYR A 80 18.23 7.18 -5.05
CA TYR A 80 19.49 6.52 -4.77
C TYR A 80 20.03 5.83 -6.03
N LYS A 81 21.32 5.94 -6.26
CA LYS A 81 21.96 5.30 -7.41
C LYS A 81 21.99 3.78 -7.20
N GLY A 82 21.21 3.05 -7.98
CA GLY A 82 21.08 1.61 -7.89
C GLY A 82 19.82 1.17 -7.17
N LYS A 83 19.56 -0.12 -7.19
CA LYS A 83 18.29 -0.72 -6.77
C LYS A 83 18.23 -1.08 -5.29
N LYS A 84 19.32 -0.87 -4.55
CA LYS A 84 19.46 -1.33 -3.16
C LYS A 84 18.34 -0.81 -2.24
N VAL A 85 18.04 0.48 -2.29
CA VAL A 85 17.04 1.09 -1.41
C VAL A 85 15.66 0.54 -1.71
N VAL A 86 15.26 0.48 -2.97
CA VAL A 86 13.97 -0.07 -3.39
C VAL A 86 13.85 -1.55 -3.01
N THR A 87 14.89 -2.33 -3.30
CA THR A 87 14.91 -3.77 -2.99
C THR A 87 14.75 -4.02 -1.49
N LYS A 88 15.54 -3.34 -0.67
CA LYS A 88 15.47 -3.50 0.78
C LYS A 88 14.14 -3.04 1.36
N THR A 89 13.58 -1.97 0.82
CA THR A 89 12.27 -1.49 1.25
C THR A 89 11.16 -2.50 0.95
N LEU A 90 11.17 -3.09 -0.25
CA LEU A 90 10.17 -4.11 -0.61
C LEU A 90 10.29 -5.35 0.27
N GLU A 91 11.51 -5.81 0.53
CA GLU A 91 11.74 -6.94 1.44
C GLU A 91 11.26 -6.63 2.86
N ALA A 92 11.51 -5.42 3.36
CA ALA A 92 11.06 -5.00 4.68
C ALA A 92 9.52 -4.92 4.74
N LEU A 93 8.88 -4.41 3.70
CA LEU A 93 7.43 -4.37 3.61
C LEU A 93 6.82 -5.77 3.58
N LEU A 94 7.42 -6.69 2.82
CA LEU A 94 6.97 -8.08 2.78
C LEU A 94 6.97 -8.69 4.19
N ASN A 95 8.09 -8.58 4.89
CA ASN A 95 8.22 -9.12 6.25
C ASN A 95 7.24 -8.44 7.22
N TYR A 96 7.08 -7.14 7.10
CA TYR A 96 6.16 -6.39 7.97
C TYR A 96 4.71 -6.83 7.77
N PHE A 97 4.24 -6.90 6.52
CA PHE A 97 2.86 -7.31 6.25
C PHE A 97 2.58 -8.79 6.55
N CYS A 98 3.61 -9.61 6.62
CA CYS A 98 3.48 -11.00 7.05
C CYS A 98 3.55 -11.17 8.59
N SER A 99 3.69 -10.09 9.33
CA SER A 99 3.82 -10.10 10.79
C SER A 99 2.99 -8.99 11.43
N ASP A 100 3.62 -7.98 12.00
CA ASP A 100 2.92 -6.92 12.76
C ASP A 100 1.96 -6.10 11.88
N GLY A 101 2.30 -5.88 10.63
CA GLY A 101 1.44 -5.15 9.71
C GLY A 101 0.11 -5.84 9.45
N TYR A 102 0.11 -7.17 9.41
CA TYR A 102 -1.12 -7.94 9.26
C TYR A 102 -2.09 -7.68 10.40
N TYR A 103 -1.61 -7.69 11.63
CA TYR A 103 -2.45 -7.44 12.81
C TYR A 103 -3.00 -6.02 12.82
N LYS A 104 -2.19 -5.05 12.39
CA LYS A 104 -2.66 -3.68 12.27
C LYS A 104 -3.75 -3.53 11.22
N LEU A 105 -3.59 -4.20 10.08
CA LEU A 105 -4.62 -4.25 9.05
C LEU A 105 -5.93 -4.84 9.58
N GLN A 106 -5.85 -5.98 10.28
CA GLN A 106 -7.03 -6.60 10.90
C GLN A 106 -7.76 -5.65 11.83
N GLU A 107 -7.01 -4.95 12.70
CA GLU A 107 -7.57 -4.01 13.66
C GLU A 107 -8.34 -2.88 12.98
N VAL A 108 -7.74 -2.24 11.99
CA VAL A 108 -8.36 -1.10 11.31
C VAL A 108 -9.55 -1.54 10.46
N PHE A 109 -9.43 -2.66 9.73
CA PHE A 109 -10.57 -3.20 8.98
C PHE A 109 -11.74 -3.52 9.89
N ALA A 110 -11.50 -4.13 11.05
CA ALA A 110 -12.54 -4.44 12.01
C ALA A 110 -13.26 -3.17 12.51
N GLY A 111 -12.52 -2.10 12.76
CA GLY A 111 -13.09 -0.80 13.13
C GLY A 111 -13.96 -0.19 12.04
N GLU A 112 -13.73 -0.54 10.78
CA GLU A 112 -14.52 -0.07 9.64
C GLU A 112 -15.63 -1.05 9.22
N GLY A 113 -15.84 -2.12 9.97
CA GLY A 113 -16.91 -3.07 9.72
C GLY A 113 -16.55 -4.23 8.80
N PHE A 114 -15.26 -4.54 8.63
CA PHE A 114 -14.80 -5.65 7.81
C PHE A 114 -13.92 -6.61 8.60
N ALA A 115 -14.15 -7.90 8.41
CA ALA A 115 -13.24 -8.93 8.92
C ALA A 115 -12.23 -9.29 7.84
N LEU A 116 -10.95 -9.07 8.12
CA LEU A 116 -9.87 -9.50 7.23
C LEU A 116 -9.60 -10.98 7.43
N THR A 117 -9.86 -11.79 6.41
CA THR A 117 -9.70 -13.25 6.48
C THR A 117 -8.42 -13.73 5.81
N SER A 118 -7.88 -12.98 4.86
CA SER A 118 -6.67 -13.38 4.15
C SER A 118 -6.00 -12.16 3.52
N LEU A 119 -4.68 -12.16 3.56
CA LEU A 119 -3.83 -11.21 2.86
C LEU A 119 -2.92 -11.99 1.92
N SER A 120 -2.88 -11.59 0.65
CA SER A 120 -1.92 -12.10 -0.34
C SER A 120 -1.07 -10.94 -0.82
N ILE A 121 0.23 -11.18 -0.90
CA ILE A 121 1.17 -10.22 -1.47
C ILE A 121 1.49 -10.70 -2.87
N GLY A 122 1.23 -9.86 -3.86
CA GLY A 122 1.50 -10.17 -5.26
C GLY A 122 2.98 -10.16 -5.59
N SER A 123 3.29 -10.23 -6.87
CA SER A 123 4.68 -10.18 -7.33
C SER A 123 5.37 -8.92 -6.83
N LEU A 124 6.55 -9.07 -6.25
CA LEU A 124 7.44 -7.96 -5.95
C LEU A 124 8.20 -7.62 -7.23
N VAL A 125 8.11 -6.39 -7.68
CA VAL A 125 8.71 -5.94 -8.93
C VAL A 125 9.70 -4.82 -8.65
N VAL A 126 10.91 -4.95 -9.17
CA VAL A 126 11.90 -3.87 -9.19
C VAL A 126 12.09 -3.48 -10.66
N ASN A 127 11.73 -2.25 -10.98
CA ASN A 127 11.70 -1.77 -12.36
C ASN A 127 13.07 -1.35 -12.87
N ALA A 128 13.20 -1.23 -14.19
CA ALA A 128 14.32 -0.54 -14.81
C ALA A 128 14.33 0.94 -14.38
N PRO A 129 15.51 1.59 -14.34
CA PRO A 129 15.59 3.00 -13.97
C PRO A 129 14.73 3.89 -14.87
N MET A 130 14.14 4.91 -14.28
CA MET A 130 13.39 5.94 -15.01
C MET A 130 14.22 7.22 -15.04
N TYR A 131 14.21 7.90 -16.21
CA TYR A 131 14.94 9.14 -16.40
C TYR A 131 13.94 10.30 -16.47
N SER A 132 14.24 11.38 -15.76
CA SER A 132 13.44 12.60 -15.77
C SER A 132 14.36 13.82 -15.76
N ASP A 133 13.77 15.02 -15.95
CA ASP A 133 14.53 16.27 -15.90
C ASP A 133 15.17 16.52 -14.54
N ILE A 134 14.66 15.91 -13.49
CA ILE A 134 15.18 16.06 -12.13
C ILE A 134 16.13 14.93 -11.71
N GLY A 135 16.44 14.00 -12.59
CA GLY A 135 17.41 12.93 -12.32
C GLY A 135 16.95 11.54 -12.70
N VAL A 136 17.65 10.55 -12.18
CA VAL A 136 17.36 9.14 -12.40
C VAL A 136 16.63 8.59 -11.17
N TRP A 137 15.53 7.88 -11.41
CA TRP A 137 14.69 7.31 -10.37
C TRP A 137 14.70 5.79 -10.44
N GLN A 138 14.81 5.16 -9.30
CA GLN A 138 14.56 3.74 -9.14
C GLN A 138 13.16 3.55 -8.60
N SER A 139 12.49 2.49 -9.00
CA SER A 139 11.16 2.19 -8.51
C SER A 139 10.91 0.70 -8.41
N GLY A 140 9.93 0.37 -7.62
CA GLY A 140 9.44 -0.99 -7.49
C GLY A 140 8.12 -0.99 -6.76
N GLY A 141 7.46 -2.12 -6.75
CA GLY A 141 6.16 -2.18 -6.08
C GLY A 141 5.62 -3.58 -5.97
N THR A 142 4.47 -3.65 -5.36
CA THR A 142 3.70 -4.88 -5.21
C THR A 142 2.22 -4.52 -5.09
N ARG A 143 1.37 -5.54 -5.13
CA ARG A 143 -0.05 -5.40 -4.90
C ARG A 143 -0.44 -6.23 -3.68
N LEU A 144 -1.11 -5.59 -2.73
CA LEU A 144 -1.72 -6.28 -1.60
C LEU A 144 -3.15 -6.64 -1.96
N THR A 145 -3.52 -7.89 -1.76
CA THR A 145 -4.89 -8.37 -2.02
C THR A 145 -5.47 -8.89 -0.71
N PHE A 146 -6.67 -8.42 -0.41
CA PHE A 146 -7.38 -8.74 0.83
C PHE A 146 -8.64 -9.52 0.53
N LYS A 147 -8.90 -10.54 1.32
CA LYS A 147 -10.23 -11.16 1.40
C LYS A 147 -10.92 -10.63 2.63
N LEU A 148 -12.04 -9.98 2.42
CA LEU A 148 -12.79 -9.28 3.46
C LEU A 148 -14.22 -9.80 3.52
N THR A 149 -14.73 -9.91 4.73
CA THR A 149 -16.15 -10.17 4.96
C THR A 149 -16.74 -8.96 5.66
N GLN A 150 -17.78 -8.39 5.07
CA GLN A 150 -18.48 -7.28 5.70
C GLN A 150 -19.26 -7.81 6.90
N MET A 151 -19.01 -7.22 8.06
CA MET A 151 -19.70 -7.58 9.28
C MET A 151 -21.09 -7.00 9.30
N LYS A 152 -22.06 -7.78 9.81
CA LYS A 152 -23.42 -7.30 9.95
C LYS A 152 -23.46 -6.21 11.01
N GLU A 153 -24.19 -5.14 10.70
CA GLU A 153 -24.52 -4.13 11.70
C GLU A 153 -25.63 -4.70 12.60
N GLU A 154 -25.41 -4.62 13.90
CA GLU A 154 -26.41 -5.00 14.90
C GLU A 154 -27.29 -3.80 15.27
#